data_c63dbd25436df206bdc5681c1ea0bf0c
#
_entry.id   c63dbd25436df206bdc5681c1ea0bf0c
#
_cell.length_a   1.000
_cell.length_b   1.000
_cell.length_c   1.000
_cell.angle_alpha   90.00
_cell.angle_beta   90.00
_cell.angle_gamma   90.00
#
_symmetry.space_group_name_H-M   'P 1'
#
loop_
_entity.id
_entity.type
_entity.pdbx_description
1 polymer ?
#
loop_
_entity_poly.entity_id
_entity_poly.type
_entity_poly.pdbx_seq_one_letter_code
_entity_poly.pdbx_strand_id
1 'polypeptide(L)'
;MEIGISAIGLTIPKYALPLEELAKIRNIDPDKYLNGLGCRYMALCAPNEDVISMAVTAAKRALSHWHGTLEQIGLVIVATETGVDMSRPLSSWIMQELSLSGQLRSYEVKHACYGGTAALRQAIEWKLSGNSKN
;
A
#
# COMPACT_ATOMS: atom_id res chain seq x y z
N MET A 1 -16.86 6.39 -20.28
CA MET A 1 -15.82 5.42 -19.85
C MET A 1 -16.06 5.15 -18.38
N GLU A 2 -16.33 3.90 -18.02
CA GLU A 2 -16.44 3.51 -16.63
C GLU A 2 -15.05 3.32 -16.03
N ILE A 3 -14.82 3.90 -14.85
CA ILE A 3 -13.58 3.77 -14.09
C ILE A 3 -13.91 3.09 -12.77
N GLY A 4 -13.18 2.04 -12.44
CA GLY A 4 -13.41 1.29 -11.22
C GLY A 4 -12.17 0.51 -10.78
N ILE A 5 -12.29 -0.18 -9.66
CA ILE A 5 -11.26 -1.07 -9.12
C ILE A 5 -11.47 -2.47 -9.69
N SER A 6 -10.52 -2.97 -10.48
CA SER A 6 -10.60 -4.28 -11.14
C SER A 6 -10.15 -5.42 -10.25
N ALA A 7 -9.22 -5.19 -9.35
CA ALA A 7 -8.72 -6.19 -8.41
C ALA A 7 -8.15 -5.54 -7.15
N ILE A 8 -8.20 -6.26 -6.05
CA ILE A 8 -7.63 -5.87 -4.76
C ILE A 8 -6.79 -7.01 -4.23
N GLY A 9 -5.60 -6.69 -3.72
CA GLY A 9 -4.74 -7.61 -2.98
C GLY A 9 -4.42 -7.04 -1.61
N LEU A 10 -4.39 -7.89 -0.61
CA LEU A 10 -4.15 -7.52 0.78
C LEU A 10 -2.99 -8.34 1.36
N THR A 11 -2.14 -7.69 2.14
CA THR A 11 -1.12 -8.33 2.98
C THR A 11 -1.26 -7.82 4.41
N ILE A 12 -1.20 -8.72 5.37
CA ILE A 12 -1.24 -8.42 6.79
C ILE A 12 0.05 -8.93 7.41
N PRO A 13 0.73 -8.17 8.28
CA PRO A 13 1.88 -8.62 9.04
C PRO A 13 1.60 -9.90 9.83
N LYS A 14 2.65 -10.67 10.07
CA LYS A 14 2.54 -11.99 10.67
C LYS A 14 2.09 -11.96 12.13
N TYR A 15 2.49 -10.94 12.88
CA TYR A 15 2.20 -10.86 14.32
C TYR A 15 1.14 -9.81 14.62
N ALA A 16 0.45 -10.02 15.74
CA ALA A 16 -0.50 -9.07 16.30
C ALA A 16 -0.24 -8.87 17.79
N LEU A 17 -0.14 -7.61 18.22
CA LEU A 17 -0.01 -7.23 19.62
C LEU A 17 -1.38 -6.80 20.14
N PRO A 18 -1.90 -7.43 21.21
CA PRO A 18 -3.09 -6.92 21.90
C PRO A 18 -2.82 -5.52 22.45
N LEU A 19 -3.70 -4.56 22.14
CA LEU A 19 -3.50 -3.17 22.57
C LEU A 19 -3.71 -2.97 24.08
N GLU A 20 -4.41 -3.88 24.75
CA GLU A 20 -4.46 -3.94 26.21
C GLU A 20 -3.08 -4.17 26.83
N GLU A 21 -2.26 -5.06 26.24
CA GLU A 21 -0.89 -5.29 26.71
C GLU A 21 0.00 -4.08 26.44
N LEU A 22 -0.16 -3.44 25.29
CA LEU A 22 0.55 -2.20 25.00
C LEU A 22 0.18 -1.08 25.97
N ALA A 23 -1.09 -0.97 26.34
CA ALA A 23 -1.58 0.00 27.32
C ALA A 23 -0.94 -0.21 28.70
N LYS A 24 -0.84 -1.47 29.17
CA LYS A 24 -0.16 -1.82 30.41
C LYS A 24 1.32 -1.40 30.39
N ILE A 25 2.04 -1.74 29.29
CA ILE A 25 3.47 -1.41 29.14
C ILE A 25 3.68 0.12 29.16
N ARG A 26 2.76 0.86 28.54
CA ARG A 26 2.83 2.33 28.46
C ARG A 26 2.21 3.06 29.63
N ASN A 27 1.65 2.33 30.60
CA ASN A 27 0.93 2.87 31.75
C ASN A 27 -0.14 3.90 31.36
N ILE A 28 -0.98 3.54 30.37
CA ILE A 28 -2.12 4.33 29.91
C ILE A 28 -3.40 3.53 29.99
N ASP A 29 -4.54 4.24 30.03
CA ASP A 29 -5.86 3.63 30.04
C ASP A 29 -6.09 2.86 28.72
N PRO A 30 -6.37 1.52 28.78
CA PRO A 30 -6.66 0.72 27.59
C PRO A 30 -7.85 1.24 26.79
N ASP A 31 -8.81 1.91 27.39
CA ASP A 31 -9.98 2.47 26.72
C ASP A 31 -9.63 3.51 25.66
N LYS A 32 -8.46 4.15 25.75
CA LYS A 32 -7.96 5.03 24.69
C LYS A 32 -7.79 4.28 23.36
N TYR A 33 -7.38 3.00 23.42
CA TYR A 33 -7.26 2.16 22.23
C TYR A 33 -8.56 1.47 21.86
N LEU A 34 -9.18 0.80 22.85
CA LEU A 34 -10.33 -0.08 22.63
C LEU A 34 -11.58 0.69 22.20
N ASN A 35 -11.90 1.76 22.92
CA ASN A 35 -13.08 2.58 22.69
C ASN A 35 -12.74 3.86 21.91
N GLY A 36 -11.61 4.52 22.23
CA GLY A 36 -11.19 5.77 21.58
C GLY A 36 -10.79 5.57 20.12
N LEU A 37 -9.98 4.55 19.81
CA LEU A 37 -9.58 4.23 18.43
C LEU A 37 -10.38 3.07 17.82
N GLY A 38 -11.17 2.35 18.60
CA GLY A 38 -11.88 1.16 18.14
C GLY A 38 -10.96 0.00 17.76
N CYS A 39 -9.72 -0.03 18.26
CA CYS A 39 -8.69 -1.00 17.90
C CYS A 39 -8.39 -1.95 19.05
N ARG A 40 -8.39 -3.25 18.77
CA ARG A 40 -8.04 -4.31 19.73
C ARG A 40 -6.63 -4.84 19.58
N TYR A 41 -6.11 -4.82 18.37
CA TYR A 41 -4.80 -5.36 18.00
C TYR A 41 -4.04 -4.38 17.12
N MET A 42 -2.72 -4.40 17.25
CA MET A 42 -1.79 -3.73 16.35
C MET A 42 -0.99 -4.79 15.60
N ALA A 43 -0.96 -4.71 14.27
CA ALA A 43 -0.17 -5.60 13.45
C ALA A 43 1.33 -5.28 13.58
N LEU A 44 2.16 -6.32 13.67
CA LEU A 44 3.61 -6.21 13.79
C LEU A 44 4.30 -7.08 12.74
N CYS A 45 5.24 -6.49 12.04
CA CYS A 45 6.05 -7.19 11.05
C CYS A 45 6.95 -8.25 11.70
N ALA A 46 7.10 -9.39 11.05
CA ALA A 46 8.16 -10.34 11.35
C ALA A 46 9.52 -9.78 10.88
N PRO A 47 10.66 -10.34 11.34
CA PRO A 47 11.99 -9.87 10.95
C PRO A 47 12.28 -9.87 9.43
N ASN A 48 11.53 -10.67 8.68
CA ASN A 48 11.61 -10.78 7.22
C ASN A 48 10.47 -10.06 6.49
N GLU A 49 9.69 -9.25 7.19
CA GLU A 49 8.61 -8.43 6.62
C GLU A 49 8.99 -6.96 6.69
N ASP A 50 8.86 -6.28 5.57
CA ASP A 50 9.05 -4.84 5.42
C ASP A 50 7.99 -4.24 4.48
N VAL A 51 8.01 -2.94 4.33
CA VAL A 51 7.04 -2.24 3.47
C VAL A 51 7.13 -2.69 2.01
N ILE A 52 8.32 -3.05 1.52
CA ILE A 52 8.53 -3.50 0.13
C ILE A 52 7.94 -4.89 -0.06
N SER A 53 8.38 -5.86 0.75
CA SER A 53 7.94 -7.26 0.65
C SER A 53 6.43 -7.40 0.83
N MET A 54 5.85 -6.62 1.74
CA MET A 54 4.41 -6.59 1.95
C MET A 54 3.66 -5.97 0.77
N ALA A 55 4.13 -4.83 0.23
CA ALA A 55 3.52 -4.19 -0.93
C ALA A 55 3.60 -5.09 -2.17
N VAL A 56 4.74 -5.72 -2.41
CA VAL A 56 4.93 -6.70 -3.51
C VAL A 56 3.98 -7.89 -3.36
N THR A 57 3.84 -8.42 -2.15
CA THR A 57 2.92 -9.54 -1.89
C THR A 57 1.47 -9.14 -2.14
N ALA A 58 1.05 -7.96 -1.68
CA ALA A 58 -0.29 -7.43 -1.94
C ALA A 58 -0.53 -7.23 -3.45
N ALA A 59 0.46 -6.65 -4.15
CA ALA A 59 0.37 -6.45 -5.59
C ALA A 59 0.29 -7.77 -6.37
N LYS A 60 1.10 -8.78 -6.02
CA LYS A 60 1.03 -10.12 -6.63
C LYS A 60 -0.35 -10.76 -6.42
N ARG A 61 -0.95 -10.61 -5.24
CA ARG A 61 -2.31 -11.07 -4.97
C ARG A 61 -3.36 -10.33 -5.79
N ALA A 62 -3.24 -9.01 -5.93
CA ALA A 62 -4.13 -8.25 -6.80
C ALA A 62 -4.01 -8.71 -8.26
N LEU A 63 -2.78 -8.85 -8.77
CA LEU A 63 -2.51 -9.30 -10.14
C LEU A 63 -3.02 -10.72 -10.41
N SER A 64 -3.02 -11.63 -9.43
CA SER A 64 -3.56 -12.99 -9.59
C SER A 64 -5.09 -13.02 -9.77
N HIS A 65 -5.80 -11.99 -9.38
CA HIS A 65 -7.24 -11.81 -9.58
C HIS A 65 -7.58 -10.89 -10.74
N TRP A 66 -6.58 -10.26 -11.34
CA TRP A 66 -6.77 -9.37 -12.47
C TRP A 66 -6.62 -10.13 -13.80
N HIS A 67 -7.51 -9.87 -14.74
CA HIS A 67 -7.53 -10.56 -16.05
C HIS A 67 -6.74 -9.82 -17.14
N GLY A 68 -6.03 -8.75 -16.79
CA GLY A 68 -5.17 -8.01 -17.72
C GLY A 68 -3.75 -8.57 -17.80
N THR A 69 -2.88 -7.89 -18.57
CA THR A 69 -1.45 -8.21 -18.71
C THR A 69 -0.58 -7.10 -18.12
N LEU A 70 0.64 -7.42 -17.73
CA LEU A 70 1.56 -6.45 -17.11
C LEU A 70 1.86 -5.24 -18.01
N GLU A 71 1.82 -5.41 -19.34
CA GLU A 71 2.03 -4.36 -20.34
C GLU A 71 0.92 -3.32 -20.35
N GLN A 72 -0.26 -3.65 -19.82
CA GLN A 72 -1.40 -2.73 -19.69
C GLN A 72 -1.29 -1.82 -18.47
N ILE A 73 -0.31 -2.08 -17.58
CA ILE A 73 -0.07 -1.20 -16.42
C ILE A 73 0.69 0.04 -16.90
N GLY A 74 0.05 1.18 -16.86
CA GLY A 74 0.63 2.47 -17.26
C GLY A 74 1.12 3.34 -16.10
N LEU A 75 0.68 3.02 -14.87
CA LEU A 75 0.98 3.82 -13.69
C LEU A 75 1.10 2.94 -12.43
N VAL A 76 2.13 3.18 -11.65
CA VAL A 76 2.31 2.61 -10.31
C VAL A 76 2.46 3.75 -9.30
N ILE A 77 1.54 3.86 -8.38
CA ILE A 77 1.61 4.83 -7.28
C ILE A 77 1.72 4.06 -5.96
N VAL A 78 2.70 4.40 -5.17
CA VAL A 78 2.84 3.88 -3.81
C VAL A 78 2.56 5.00 -2.82
N ALA A 79 1.58 4.79 -1.95
CA ALA A 79 1.25 5.73 -0.89
C ALA A 79 1.66 5.12 0.46
N THR A 80 2.68 5.70 1.09
CA THR A 80 3.18 5.23 2.39
C THR A 80 3.89 6.33 3.14
N GLU A 81 3.91 6.25 4.46
CA GLU A 81 4.75 7.08 5.32
C GLU A 81 6.08 6.39 5.64
N THR A 82 6.20 5.09 5.38
CA THR A 82 7.37 4.25 5.65
C THR A 82 8.25 4.18 4.41
N GLY A 83 8.92 5.28 4.06
CA GLY A 83 9.93 5.29 2.99
C GLY A 83 11.21 4.60 3.45
N VAL A 84 11.84 3.85 2.54
CA VAL A 84 13.12 3.14 2.79
C VAL A 84 14.33 3.92 2.27
N ASP A 85 14.12 4.87 1.37
CA ASP A 85 15.15 5.69 0.75
C ASP A 85 14.63 7.12 0.58
N MET A 86 15.52 8.11 0.75
CA MET A 86 15.14 9.54 0.65
C MET A 86 15.09 10.03 -0.81
N SER A 87 15.73 9.33 -1.72
CA SER A 87 15.87 9.73 -3.13
C SER A 87 15.17 8.77 -4.08
N ARG A 88 15.20 7.48 -3.79
CA ARG A 88 14.58 6.44 -4.61
C ARG A 88 13.16 6.15 -4.13
N PRO A 89 12.12 6.38 -4.95
CA PRO A 89 10.75 6.11 -4.55
C PRO A 89 10.50 4.60 -4.40
N LEU A 90 9.69 4.22 -3.42
CA LEU A 90 9.35 2.83 -3.12
C LEU A 90 8.72 2.12 -4.34
N SER A 91 8.00 2.86 -5.17
CA SER A 91 7.42 2.35 -6.42
C SER A 91 8.46 1.70 -7.34
N SER A 92 9.70 2.21 -7.36
CA SER A 92 10.77 1.63 -8.20
C SER A 92 11.23 0.25 -7.73
N TRP A 93 11.20 -0.01 -6.41
CA TRP A 93 11.47 -1.33 -5.85
C TRP A 93 10.37 -2.31 -6.22
N ILE A 94 9.10 -1.88 -6.07
CA ILE A 94 7.93 -2.71 -6.40
C ILE A 94 7.91 -3.04 -7.89
N MET A 95 8.20 -2.08 -8.76
CA MET A 95 8.31 -2.31 -10.20
C MET A 95 9.36 -3.38 -10.53
N GLN A 96 10.53 -3.31 -9.91
CA GLN A 96 11.61 -4.29 -10.10
C GLN A 96 11.17 -5.68 -9.66
N GLU A 97 10.59 -5.82 -8.48
CA GLU A 97 10.12 -7.10 -7.93
C GLU A 97 8.96 -7.74 -8.69
N LEU A 98 8.15 -6.92 -9.37
CA LEU A 98 7.04 -7.36 -10.22
C LEU A 98 7.44 -7.49 -11.70
N SER A 99 8.70 -7.23 -12.05
CA SER A 99 9.19 -7.23 -13.43
C SER A 99 8.38 -6.34 -14.37
N LEU A 100 7.91 -5.19 -13.86
CA LEU A 100 7.17 -4.23 -14.67
C LEU A 100 8.10 -3.48 -15.63
N SER A 101 7.63 -3.18 -16.84
CA SER A 101 8.43 -2.50 -17.86
C SER A 101 8.77 -1.07 -17.47
N GLY A 102 9.93 -0.55 -17.93
CA GLY A 102 10.35 0.83 -17.69
C GLY A 102 9.55 1.92 -18.44
N GLN A 103 8.54 1.56 -19.23
CA GLN A 103 7.71 2.50 -19.99
C GLN A 103 6.45 2.99 -19.25
N LEU A 104 6.35 2.72 -17.97
CA LEU A 104 5.24 3.18 -17.14
C LEU A 104 5.68 4.33 -16.24
N ARG A 105 4.74 5.16 -15.79
CA ARG A 105 5.00 6.16 -14.75
C ARG A 105 4.98 5.52 -13.38
N SER A 106 5.92 5.94 -12.52
CA SER A 106 5.91 5.52 -11.13
C SER A 106 6.35 6.64 -10.21
N TYR A 107 5.73 6.73 -9.06
CA TYR A 107 6.13 7.66 -7.99
C TYR A 107 5.55 7.24 -6.65
N GLU A 108 6.06 7.89 -5.60
CA GLU A 108 5.62 7.70 -4.23
C GLU A 108 4.85 8.95 -3.76
N VAL A 109 3.77 8.72 -3.00
CA VAL A 109 3.00 9.77 -2.33
C VAL A 109 3.18 9.62 -0.83
N LYS A 110 3.68 10.69 -0.19
CA LYS A 110 3.80 10.77 1.26
C LYS A 110 2.89 11.88 1.77
N HIS A 111 1.80 11.50 2.41
CA HIS A 111 0.81 12.45 2.89
C HIS A 111 -0.04 11.88 4.03
N ALA A 112 0.62 11.43 5.10
CA ALA A 112 -0.06 10.88 6.27
C ALA A 112 -1.29 10.02 5.90
N CYS A 113 -2.36 10.10 6.66
CA CYS A 113 -3.60 9.35 6.45
C CYS A 113 -4.32 9.65 5.11
N TYR A 114 -3.99 10.75 4.43
CA TYR A 114 -4.56 11.11 3.13
C TYR A 114 -3.82 10.46 1.94
N GLY A 115 -2.61 9.91 2.14
CA GLY A 115 -1.76 9.40 1.06
C GLY A 115 -2.46 8.40 0.14
N GLY A 116 -3.15 7.42 0.71
CA GLY A 116 -3.90 6.42 -0.07
C GLY A 116 -5.03 7.04 -0.90
N THR A 117 -5.78 7.97 -0.32
CA THR A 117 -6.85 8.70 -1.03
C THR A 117 -6.27 9.56 -2.15
N ALA A 118 -5.14 10.24 -1.89
CA ALA A 118 -4.44 11.04 -2.90
C ALA A 118 -3.98 10.17 -4.08
N ALA A 119 -3.37 9.01 -3.81
CA ALA A 119 -2.91 8.09 -4.83
C ALA A 119 -4.06 7.57 -5.70
N LEU A 120 -5.17 7.16 -5.07
CA LEU A 120 -6.35 6.69 -5.79
C LEU A 120 -6.94 7.79 -6.69
N ARG A 121 -7.06 9.01 -6.17
CA ARG A 121 -7.53 10.16 -6.95
C ARG A 121 -6.63 10.46 -8.14
N GLN A 122 -5.33 10.47 -7.95
CA GLN A 122 -4.36 10.68 -9.02
C GLN A 122 -4.44 9.57 -10.09
N ALA A 123 -4.65 8.31 -9.70
CA ALA A 123 -4.84 7.22 -10.63
C ALA A 123 -6.11 7.40 -11.48
N ILE A 124 -7.21 7.87 -10.88
CA ILE A 124 -8.46 8.19 -11.59
C ILE A 124 -8.23 9.36 -12.58
N GLU A 125 -7.61 10.44 -12.14
CA GLU A 125 -7.29 11.61 -12.98
C GLU A 125 -6.37 11.22 -14.13
N TRP A 126 -5.38 10.38 -13.88
CA TRP A 126 -4.50 9.82 -14.91
C TRP A 126 -5.29 9.05 -15.98
N LYS A 127 -6.22 8.19 -15.55
CA LYS A 127 -7.05 7.42 -16.48
C LYS A 127 -7.98 8.33 -17.30
N LEU A 128 -8.57 9.34 -16.68
CA LEU A 128 -9.45 10.31 -17.35
C LEU A 128 -8.71 11.18 -18.38
N SER A 129 -7.43 11.48 -18.15
CA SER A 129 -6.62 12.30 -19.06
C SER A 129 -6.24 11.60 -20.36
N GLY A 130 -6.63 10.34 -20.55
CA GLY A 130 -6.30 9.56 -21.75
C GLY A 130 -4.84 9.09 -21.84
N ASN A 131 -4.03 9.34 -20.83
CA ASN A 131 -2.62 8.94 -20.77
C ASN A 131 -2.39 7.45 -20.50
N SER A 132 -3.43 6.70 -20.18
CA SER A 132 -3.29 5.26 -19.91
C SER A 132 -3.24 4.50 -21.25
N LYS A 133 -2.22 3.68 -21.43
CA LYS A 133 -2.34 2.52 -22.30
C LYS A 133 -3.57 1.76 -21.84
N ASN A 134 -4.43 1.39 -22.73
CA ASN A 134 -5.76 0.81 -22.48
C ASN A 134 -5.91 -0.02 -21.25
#